data_6b68c6cf4beb8be777b030c716df2915
#
_entry.id   6b68c6cf4beb8be777b030c716df2915
#
_cell.length_a   1.000
_cell.length_b   1.000
_cell.length_c   1.000
_cell.angle_alpha   90.00
_cell.angle_beta   90.00
_cell.angle_gamma   90.00
#
_symmetry.space_group_name_H-M   'P 1'
#
loop_
_entity.id
_entity.type
_entity.pdbx_description
1 polymer ?
#
loop_
_entity_poly.entity_id
_entity_poly.type
_entity_poly.pdbx_seq_one_letter_code
_entity_poly.pdbx_strand_id
1 'polypeptide(L)'
;TEAASETETETEEATTEAASETETETEEATTEAASETETETEEATTEAASETESESETGTEDASEEESESETEFNVADLPVYDASEYVTLGEYKGLTVEVDPVEVTDEQVMDKIASETKQTLTEGTVEDGDTVNIDYVGKLDGEEFDGGSAEGYDLEIGSCTFIDGFEDGIIGMQVGDTKDLELKFPEDYHSTDLAGKDVVFTVTVNSISRVPELTDEVADSVVEGMTAEAYQESVRQDLEDQAKESQKTEAEQKLLQAVYENATIDGYPEENLQYTIKRATDYYEWLASMYGMSLDDYLKNYGMTQDEFNEQIQPVAEEALVEEMTLLAIATEENIEVSDEEYEAGLARYAEAQGMDDPSKLEEAYGENYIRNSLLQEKVLNFLYENATIEEVKETEAESDT
;
A
#
# COMPACT_ATOMS: atom_id res chain seq x y z
N THR A 1 -3.24 62.29 -11.54
CA THR A 1 -4.04 61.34 -12.35
C THR A 1 -3.15 60.27 -12.95
N GLU A 2 -2.41 59.55 -12.12
CA GLU A 2 -1.67 58.31 -12.49
C GLU A 2 -1.17 57.67 -11.19
N ALA A 3 -2.06 57.12 -10.39
CA ALA A 3 -1.69 56.34 -9.21
C ALA A 3 -2.89 55.57 -8.61
N ALA A 4 -3.74 54.96 -9.48
CA ALA A 4 -4.89 54.17 -8.99
C ALA A 4 -5.18 52.93 -9.84
N SER A 5 -4.17 52.36 -10.52
CA SER A 5 -4.35 51.23 -11.43
C SER A 5 -3.49 49.98 -11.13
N GLU A 6 -2.64 49.99 -10.09
CA GLU A 6 -1.71 48.88 -9.85
C GLU A 6 -1.99 48.06 -8.57
N THR A 7 -3.09 48.35 -7.85
CA THR A 7 -3.35 47.68 -6.56
C THR A 7 -4.47 46.64 -6.60
N GLU A 8 -5.16 46.44 -7.72
CA GLU A 8 -6.28 45.47 -7.81
C GLU A 8 -5.90 44.14 -8.49
N THR A 9 -4.71 44.05 -9.12
CA THR A 9 -4.34 42.83 -9.88
C THR A 9 -3.58 41.80 -9.04
N GLU A 10 -2.97 42.17 -7.93
CA GLU A 10 -2.20 41.21 -7.08
C GLU A 10 -3.07 40.45 -6.05
N THR A 11 -4.31 40.86 -5.82
CA THR A 11 -5.19 40.20 -4.82
C THR A 11 -6.05 39.09 -5.41
N GLU A 12 -6.23 39.03 -6.73
CA GLU A 12 -7.01 37.96 -7.37
C GLU A 12 -6.15 36.73 -7.71
N GLU A 13 -4.85 36.88 -8.00
CA GLU A 13 -3.96 35.73 -8.27
C GLU A 13 -3.64 34.93 -6.99
N ALA A 14 -3.51 35.59 -5.84
CA ALA A 14 -3.20 34.90 -4.57
C ALA A 14 -4.36 34.05 -4.02
N THR A 15 -5.59 34.34 -4.41
CA THR A 15 -6.77 33.57 -3.95
C THR A 15 -7.10 32.39 -4.85
N THR A 16 -6.64 32.39 -6.10
CA THR A 16 -6.85 31.27 -7.03
C THR A 16 -5.82 30.15 -6.84
N GLU A 17 -4.57 30.45 -6.49
CA GLU A 17 -3.57 29.43 -6.20
C GLU A 17 -3.86 28.67 -4.88
N ALA A 18 -4.32 29.38 -3.85
CA ALA A 18 -4.61 28.73 -2.56
C ALA A 18 -5.84 27.79 -2.60
N ALA A 19 -6.77 28.02 -3.53
CA ALA A 19 -7.95 27.15 -3.69
C ALA A 19 -7.63 25.90 -4.53
N SER A 20 -6.67 25.98 -5.47
CA SER A 20 -6.26 24.86 -6.33
C SER A 20 -5.39 23.84 -5.58
N GLU A 21 -4.51 24.31 -4.69
CA GLU A 21 -3.64 23.39 -3.90
C GLU A 21 -4.43 22.63 -2.81
N THR A 22 -5.52 23.21 -2.29
CA THR A 22 -6.31 22.57 -1.22
C THR A 22 -7.24 21.48 -1.77
N GLU A 23 -7.73 21.62 -3.00
CA GLU A 23 -8.57 20.59 -3.63
C GLU A 23 -7.78 19.37 -4.07
N THR A 24 -6.53 19.54 -4.54
CA THR A 24 -5.68 18.42 -5.00
C THR A 24 -5.17 17.55 -3.85
N GLU A 25 -4.84 18.14 -2.70
CA GLU A 25 -4.40 17.36 -1.53
C GLU A 25 -5.54 16.57 -0.86
N THR A 26 -6.78 17.00 -1.01
CA THR A 26 -7.94 16.31 -0.41
C THR A 26 -8.40 15.11 -1.25
N GLU A 27 -8.23 15.15 -2.57
CA GLU A 27 -8.55 14.02 -3.45
C GLU A 27 -7.50 12.91 -3.38
N GLU A 28 -6.20 13.25 -3.29
CA GLU A 28 -5.14 12.23 -3.12
C GLU A 28 -5.25 11.51 -1.76
N ALA A 29 -5.61 12.21 -0.68
CA ALA A 29 -5.74 11.59 0.64
C ALA A 29 -6.94 10.63 0.74
N THR A 30 -8.02 10.88 -0.02
CA THR A 30 -9.20 9.99 -0.03
C THR A 30 -9.02 8.77 -0.90
N THR A 31 -8.26 8.86 -1.99
CA THR A 31 -7.97 7.72 -2.88
C THR A 31 -6.95 6.76 -2.27
N GLU A 32 -5.93 7.25 -1.57
CA GLU A 32 -4.98 6.37 -0.86
C GLU A 32 -5.66 5.61 0.29
N ALA A 33 -6.54 6.26 1.06
CA ALA A 33 -7.24 5.61 2.17
C ALA A 33 -8.19 4.50 1.71
N ALA A 34 -8.82 4.63 0.54
CA ALA A 34 -9.71 3.62 -0.01
C ALA A 34 -8.95 2.41 -0.59
N SER A 35 -7.77 2.63 -1.20
CA SER A 35 -6.95 1.56 -1.77
C SER A 35 -6.22 0.72 -0.70
N GLU A 36 -5.84 1.33 0.42
CA GLU A 36 -5.21 0.60 1.54
C GLU A 36 -6.24 -0.20 2.36
N THR A 37 -7.52 0.18 2.34
CA THR A 37 -8.57 -0.46 3.14
C THR A 37 -8.86 -1.91 2.70
N GLU A 38 -8.75 -2.22 1.40
CA GLU A 38 -9.05 -3.57 0.89
C GLU A 38 -7.98 -4.62 1.22
N THR A 39 -6.70 -4.22 1.32
CA THR A 39 -5.59 -5.18 1.52
C THR A 39 -5.33 -5.48 3.00
N GLU A 40 -5.63 -4.55 3.91
CA GLU A 40 -5.33 -4.72 5.34
C GLU A 40 -6.53 -5.21 6.19
N THR A 41 -7.77 -5.10 5.69
CA THR A 41 -8.95 -5.55 6.43
C THR A 41 -9.02 -7.07 6.59
N GLU A 42 -8.40 -7.83 5.68
CA GLU A 42 -8.35 -9.30 5.79
C GLU A 42 -7.38 -9.79 6.88
N GLU A 43 -6.27 -9.08 7.12
CA GLU A 43 -5.34 -9.43 8.21
C GLU A 43 -5.87 -9.05 9.61
N ALA A 44 -6.63 -7.96 9.74
CA ALA A 44 -7.13 -7.49 11.04
C ALA A 44 -8.25 -8.37 11.63
N THR A 45 -9.08 -8.98 10.78
CA THR A 45 -10.17 -9.86 11.25
C THR A 45 -9.69 -11.20 11.76
N THR A 46 -8.51 -11.67 11.34
CA THR A 46 -7.94 -12.94 11.83
C THR A 46 -7.34 -12.84 13.23
N GLU A 47 -6.81 -11.70 13.64
CA GLU A 47 -6.27 -11.53 15.01
C GLU A 47 -7.39 -11.35 16.06
N ALA A 48 -8.50 -10.71 15.73
CA ALA A 48 -9.60 -10.48 16.66
C ALA A 48 -10.36 -11.77 17.05
N ALA A 49 -10.36 -12.79 16.17
CA ALA A 49 -11.01 -14.08 16.46
C ALA A 49 -10.19 -15.00 17.39
N SER A 50 -8.89 -14.69 17.64
CA SER A 50 -7.98 -15.52 18.44
C SER A 50 -7.96 -15.19 19.94
N GLU A 51 -8.50 -14.06 20.39
CA GLU A 51 -8.39 -13.60 21.79
C GLU A 51 -9.64 -13.78 22.67
N THR A 52 -10.75 -14.37 22.19
CA THR A 52 -12.00 -14.49 22.94
C THR A 52 -12.21 -15.82 23.70
N GLU A 53 -11.18 -16.63 23.91
CA GLU A 53 -11.27 -17.74 24.87
C GLU A 53 -10.39 -17.52 26.09
N SER A 54 -10.91 -16.88 27.16
CA SER A 54 -10.70 -17.26 28.57
C SER A 54 -11.33 -16.28 29.57
N GLU A 55 -12.13 -16.89 30.40
CA GLU A 55 -12.46 -16.63 31.82
C GLU A 55 -13.74 -15.90 32.19
N SER A 56 -14.69 -16.76 32.51
CA SER A 56 -15.82 -16.52 33.42
C SER A 56 -15.35 -16.56 34.88
N GLU A 57 -15.71 -15.58 35.73
CA GLU A 57 -16.28 -15.80 37.07
C GLU A 57 -16.81 -14.53 37.75
N THR A 58 -18.10 -14.59 37.99
CA THR A 58 -18.96 -14.11 39.10
C THR A 58 -18.61 -12.89 39.99
N GLY A 59 -19.59 -11.98 40.16
CA GLY A 59 -19.75 -11.16 41.37
C GLY A 59 -20.72 -9.98 41.28
N THR A 60 -22.01 -10.24 41.52
CA THR A 60 -23.11 -9.43 42.12
C THR A 60 -23.11 -7.89 42.15
N GLU A 61 -24.22 -7.36 41.56
CA GLU A 61 -25.14 -6.29 41.99
C GLU A 61 -24.60 -4.89 42.34
N ASP A 62 -24.94 -3.89 41.52
CA ASP A 62 -25.88 -2.81 41.88
C ASP A 62 -26.40 -2.10 40.62
N ALA A 63 -27.69 -1.71 40.65
CA ALA A 63 -28.43 -1.18 39.53
C ALA A 63 -28.17 0.31 39.32
N SER A 64 -27.83 0.71 38.10
CA SER A 64 -28.21 1.98 37.50
C SER A 64 -28.58 1.70 36.03
N GLU A 65 -29.86 1.95 35.72
CA GLU A 65 -30.36 1.91 34.35
C GLU A 65 -29.71 3.06 33.55
N GLU A 66 -28.64 2.75 32.85
CA GLU A 66 -28.25 3.43 31.62
C GLU A 66 -28.66 2.51 30.48
N GLU A 67 -29.46 3.00 29.55
CA GLU A 67 -29.77 2.34 28.30
C GLU A 67 -28.44 2.11 27.57
N SER A 68 -27.83 0.95 27.76
CA SER A 68 -26.79 0.49 26.85
C SER A 68 -27.51 0.13 25.56
N GLU A 69 -27.26 0.92 24.50
CA GLU A 69 -27.44 0.46 23.15
C GLU A 69 -26.68 -0.87 23.06
N SER A 70 -27.39 -1.95 22.85
CA SER A 70 -26.82 -3.28 22.68
C SER A 70 -25.97 -3.19 21.41
N GLU A 71 -24.65 -3.22 21.56
CA GLU A 71 -23.75 -3.51 20.45
C GLU A 71 -24.23 -4.85 19.87
N THR A 72 -24.89 -4.79 18.73
CA THR A 72 -25.19 -5.98 17.94
C THR A 72 -23.84 -6.47 17.42
N GLU A 73 -23.32 -7.55 18.00
CA GLU A 73 -22.22 -8.29 17.38
C GLU A 73 -22.69 -8.78 16.02
N PHE A 74 -22.31 -8.06 14.96
CA PHE A 74 -22.54 -8.52 13.60
C PHE A 74 -21.54 -9.62 13.28
N ASN A 75 -22.06 -10.82 13.00
CA ASN A 75 -21.28 -11.90 12.42
C ASN A 75 -21.61 -11.98 10.93
N VAL A 76 -20.62 -11.86 10.07
CA VAL A 76 -20.78 -11.93 8.61
C VAL A 76 -21.46 -13.22 8.17
N ALA A 77 -21.23 -14.33 8.88
CA ALA A 77 -21.85 -15.62 8.59
C ALA A 77 -23.39 -15.62 8.78
N ASP A 78 -23.93 -14.68 9.57
CA ASP A 78 -25.36 -14.57 9.88
C ASP A 78 -26.08 -13.53 9.00
N LEU A 79 -25.34 -12.83 8.09
CA LEU A 79 -25.94 -11.85 7.20
C LEU A 79 -26.95 -12.48 6.25
N PRO A 80 -28.11 -11.84 6.05
CA PRO A 80 -29.10 -12.35 5.13
C PRO A 80 -28.61 -12.28 3.68
N VAL A 81 -28.87 -13.34 2.94
CA VAL A 81 -28.73 -13.35 1.48
C VAL A 81 -29.85 -12.47 0.91
N TYR A 82 -29.51 -11.56 0.04
CA TYR A 82 -30.47 -10.66 -0.62
C TYR A 82 -30.43 -10.84 -2.14
N ASP A 83 -31.52 -10.44 -2.81
CA ASP A 83 -31.58 -10.36 -4.26
C ASP A 83 -31.16 -8.96 -4.70
N ALA A 84 -29.94 -8.83 -5.23
CA ALA A 84 -29.39 -7.54 -5.65
C ALA A 84 -30.23 -6.86 -6.74
N SER A 85 -30.99 -7.60 -7.54
CA SER A 85 -31.89 -7.05 -8.57
C SER A 85 -33.05 -6.24 -8.00
N GLU A 86 -33.36 -6.36 -6.71
CA GLU A 86 -34.34 -5.52 -6.01
C GLU A 86 -33.81 -4.11 -5.72
N TYR A 87 -32.49 -3.92 -5.68
CA TYR A 87 -31.81 -2.70 -5.31
C TYR A 87 -31.04 -2.03 -6.44
N VAL A 88 -30.68 -2.79 -7.49
CA VAL A 88 -29.85 -2.33 -8.60
C VAL A 88 -30.56 -2.53 -9.93
N THR A 89 -30.71 -1.44 -10.69
CA THR A 89 -31.08 -1.51 -12.10
C THR A 89 -29.82 -1.34 -12.95
N LEU A 90 -29.38 -2.44 -13.59
CA LEU A 90 -28.17 -2.47 -14.40
C LEU A 90 -28.29 -1.54 -15.62
N GLY A 91 -27.21 -0.78 -15.90
CA GLY A 91 -27.01 -0.05 -17.14
C GLY A 91 -26.28 -0.89 -18.20
N GLU A 92 -25.43 -0.23 -19.00
CA GLU A 92 -24.57 -0.92 -19.96
C GLU A 92 -23.33 -1.46 -19.22
N TYR A 93 -23.15 -2.77 -19.23
CA TYR A 93 -22.03 -3.45 -18.57
C TYR A 93 -21.27 -4.43 -19.49
N LYS A 94 -21.72 -4.63 -20.74
CA LYS A 94 -21.04 -5.46 -21.76
C LYS A 94 -20.47 -4.61 -22.89
N GLY A 95 -19.32 -5.04 -23.41
CA GLY A 95 -18.68 -4.37 -24.55
C GLY A 95 -18.12 -3.00 -24.19
N LEU A 96 -17.88 -2.76 -22.90
CA LEU A 96 -17.20 -1.56 -22.42
C LEU A 96 -15.78 -1.50 -22.98
N THR A 97 -15.25 -0.30 -23.16
CA THR A 97 -13.86 -0.07 -23.53
C THR A 97 -13.18 0.65 -22.39
N VAL A 98 -12.05 0.12 -21.93
CA VAL A 98 -11.19 0.74 -20.92
C VAL A 98 -9.77 0.88 -21.46
N GLU A 99 -9.13 1.97 -21.10
CA GLU A 99 -7.74 2.27 -21.46
C GLU A 99 -6.85 1.87 -20.27
N VAL A 100 -5.75 1.18 -20.54
CA VAL A 100 -4.77 0.75 -19.55
C VAL A 100 -3.35 1.06 -20.02
N ASP A 101 -2.42 1.13 -19.11
CA ASP A 101 -1.02 1.28 -19.43
C ASP A 101 -0.46 0.01 -20.10
N PRO A 102 0.43 0.15 -21.09
CA PRO A 102 1.06 -1.01 -21.72
C PRO A 102 2.02 -1.71 -20.76
N VAL A 103 2.05 -3.02 -20.81
CA VAL A 103 3.03 -3.82 -20.06
C VAL A 103 4.42 -3.63 -20.66
N GLU A 104 5.32 -2.96 -19.95
CA GLU A 104 6.71 -2.76 -20.34
C GLU A 104 7.63 -3.16 -19.18
N VAL A 105 8.49 -4.15 -19.40
CA VAL A 105 9.55 -4.55 -18.47
C VAL A 105 10.90 -4.19 -19.08
N THR A 106 11.62 -3.28 -18.45
CA THR A 106 12.93 -2.82 -18.92
C THR A 106 14.05 -3.74 -18.46
N ASP A 107 15.19 -3.70 -19.17
CA ASP A 107 16.40 -4.41 -18.74
C ASP A 107 16.89 -3.90 -17.37
N GLU A 108 16.68 -2.64 -17.06
CA GLU A 108 17.01 -2.02 -15.77
C GLU A 108 16.21 -2.66 -14.63
N GLN A 109 14.88 -2.77 -14.76
CA GLN A 109 14.04 -3.44 -13.76
C GLN A 109 14.43 -4.89 -13.52
N VAL A 110 14.79 -5.61 -14.58
CA VAL A 110 15.28 -7.00 -14.48
C VAL A 110 16.59 -7.04 -13.69
N MET A 111 17.53 -6.14 -13.99
CA MET A 111 18.81 -6.11 -13.29
C MET A 111 18.67 -5.67 -11.84
N ASP A 112 17.79 -4.72 -11.53
CA ASP A 112 17.50 -4.28 -10.17
C ASP A 112 16.88 -5.40 -9.34
N LYS A 113 15.96 -6.15 -9.92
CA LYS A 113 15.36 -7.32 -9.27
C LYS A 113 16.43 -8.39 -9.00
N ILE A 114 17.26 -8.71 -9.98
CA ILE A 114 18.39 -9.65 -9.82
C ILE A 114 19.35 -9.14 -8.72
N ALA A 115 19.68 -7.84 -8.74
CA ALA A 115 20.55 -7.23 -7.74
C ALA A 115 19.97 -7.38 -6.32
N SER A 116 18.67 -7.16 -6.16
CA SER A 116 18.00 -7.32 -4.86
C SER A 116 18.01 -8.76 -4.34
N GLU A 117 17.87 -9.75 -5.24
CA GLU A 117 17.81 -11.17 -4.89
C GLU A 117 19.19 -11.81 -4.70
N THR A 118 20.22 -11.27 -5.37
CA THR A 118 21.59 -11.77 -5.27
C THR A 118 22.47 -11.02 -4.28
N LYS A 119 21.98 -9.89 -3.71
CA LYS A 119 22.70 -9.06 -2.76
C LYS A 119 23.17 -9.86 -1.55
N GLN A 120 24.46 -9.80 -1.23
CA GLN A 120 25.09 -10.55 -0.16
C GLN A 120 25.65 -9.63 0.92
N THR A 121 25.41 -9.97 2.18
CA THR A 121 26.04 -9.27 3.31
C THR A 121 27.34 -9.98 3.68
N LEU A 122 28.45 -9.26 3.56
CA LEU A 122 29.80 -9.71 3.87
C LEU A 122 30.19 -9.21 5.25
N THR A 123 30.60 -10.13 6.12
CA THR A 123 31.16 -9.83 7.44
C THR A 123 32.69 -9.76 7.44
N GLU A 124 33.30 -10.02 6.32
CA GLU A 124 34.73 -9.92 6.05
C GLU A 124 34.91 -9.41 4.61
N GLY A 125 35.90 -8.59 4.36
CA GLY A 125 36.19 -8.08 3.01
C GLY A 125 36.60 -6.62 3.02
N THR A 126 36.84 -6.10 1.84
CA THR A 126 37.26 -4.72 1.60
C THR A 126 36.19 -3.99 0.83
N VAL A 127 35.89 -2.77 1.25
CA VAL A 127 34.89 -1.89 0.60
C VAL A 127 35.35 -1.54 -0.81
N GLU A 128 34.47 -1.72 -1.78
CA GLU A 128 34.63 -1.37 -3.19
C GLU A 128 33.58 -0.34 -3.61
N ASP A 129 33.79 0.27 -4.76
CA ASP A 129 32.81 1.19 -5.37
C ASP A 129 31.52 0.42 -5.74
N GLY A 130 30.35 0.99 -5.46
CA GLY A 130 29.05 0.36 -5.64
C GLY A 130 28.58 -0.55 -4.48
N ASP A 131 29.40 -0.74 -3.45
CA ASP A 131 28.93 -1.45 -2.23
C ASP A 131 27.97 -0.59 -1.43
N THR A 132 27.00 -1.20 -0.75
CA THR A 132 26.31 -0.58 0.36
C THR A 132 27.01 -0.97 1.65
N VAL A 133 27.55 -0.02 2.39
CA VAL A 133 28.28 -0.27 3.64
C VAL A 133 27.45 0.19 4.84
N ASN A 134 27.34 -0.70 5.82
CA ASN A 134 26.79 -0.33 7.13
C ASN A 134 27.91 0.30 7.95
N ILE A 135 27.74 1.56 8.36
CA ILE A 135 28.77 2.33 9.04
C ILE A 135 28.26 2.99 10.31
N ASP A 136 29.17 3.17 11.28
CA ASP A 136 29.02 4.16 12.33
C ASP A 136 29.92 5.35 11.97
N TYR A 137 29.43 6.56 12.14
CA TYR A 137 30.28 7.74 11.94
C TYR A 137 30.04 8.82 13.00
N VAL A 138 31.10 9.55 13.32
CA VAL A 138 31.09 10.67 14.25
C VAL A 138 31.89 11.85 13.65
N GLY A 139 31.16 12.92 13.29
CA GLY A 139 31.75 14.16 12.77
C GLY A 139 32.14 15.15 13.87
N LYS A 140 33.32 15.73 13.76
CA LYS A 140 33.86 16.71 14.72
C LYS A 140 34.41 17.96 14.00
N LEU A 141 33.98 19.12 14.49
CA LEU A 141 34.52 20.41 14.11
C LEU A 141 35.44 20.91 15.25
N ASP A 142 36.69 21.20 14.96
CA ASP A 142 37.67 21.64 15.97
C ASP A 142 37.76 20.68 17.19
N GLY A 143 37.41 19.40 16.98
CA GLY A 143 37.43 18.35 18.03
C GLY A 143 36.14 18.20 18.84
N GLU A 144 35.10 18.99 18.57
CA GLU A 144 33.78 18.92 19.20
C GLU A 144 32.75 18.33 18.22
N GLU A 145 31.91 17.44 18.68
CA GLU A 145 30.81 16.86 17.88
C GLU A 145 29.77 17.94 17.59
N PHE A 146 29.07 17.82 16.44
CA PHE A 146 28.02 18.75 16.03
C PHE A 146 26.73 18.02 15.71
N ASP A 147 25.60 18.71 15.85
CA ASP A 147 24.26 18.15 15.61
C ASP A 147 24.10 17.68 14.17
N GLY A 148 23.64 16.44 13.99
CA GLY A 148 23.46 15.79 12.69
C GLY A 148 24.77 15.25 12.07
N GLY A 149 25.91 15.34 12.79
CA GLY A 149 27.20 14.84 12.35
C GLY A 149 27.49 13.38 12.68
N SER A 150 26.59 12.66 13.37
CA SER A 150 26.86 11.31 13.86
C SER A 150 25.66 10.39 13.65
N ALA A 151 25.92 9.13 13.31
CA ALA A 151 24.94 8.04 13.31
C ALA A 151 25.61 6.70 13.58
N GLU A 152 24.83 5.75 14.06
CA GLU A 152 25.21 4.33 14.22
C GLU A 152 24.37 3.48 13.26
N GLY A 153 24.99 2.48 12.63
CA GLY A 153 24.31 1.53 11.75
C GLY A 153 23.71 2.14 10.47
N TYR A 154 24.31 3.21 9.95
CA TYR A 154 23.86 3.88 8.75
C TYR A 154 24.28 3.09 7.50
N ASP A 155 23.33 2.79 6.61
CA ASP A 155 23.61 2.15 5.32
C ASP A 155 23.93 3.21 4.27
N LEU A 156 25.17 3.19 3.75
CA LEU A 156 25.68 4.12 2.75
C LEU A 156 26.06 3.37 1.48
N GLU A 157 25.47 3.74 0.36
CA GLU A 157 25.90 3.29 -0.96
C GLU A 157 27.12 4.10 -1.41
N ILE A 158 28.23 3.39 -1.68
CA ILE A 158 29.49 3.99 -2.12
C ILE A 158 29.36 4.38 -3.60
N GLY A 159 29.55 5.66 -3.89
CA GLY A 159 29.35 6.26 -5.21
C GLY A 159 28.05 7.02 -5.37
N SER A 160 27.16 7.00 -4.35
CA SER A 160 25.88 7.73 -4.36
C SER A 160 26.01 9.24 -4.31
N CYS A 161 27.15 9.75 -3.88
CA CYS A 161 27.39 11.17 -3.62
C CYS A 161 26.42 11.78 -2.57
N THR A 162 25.91 10.96 -1.64
CA THR A 162 25.02 11.40 -0.57
C THR A 162 25.73 12.20 0.50
N PHE A 163 27.03 11.92 0.72
CA PHE A 163 27.88 12.62 1.66
C PHE A 163 28.73 13.71 0.97
N ILE A 164 29.44 14.49 1.78
CA ILE A 164 30.36 15.52 1.28
C ILE A 164 31.54 14.88 0.56
N ASP A 165 32.13 15.65 -0.40
CA ASP A 165 33.21 15.19 -1.23
C ASP A 165 34.36 14.55 -0.43
N GLY A 166 34.77 13.36 -0.84
CA GLY A 166 35.84 12.58 -0.25
C GLY A 166 35.44 11.67 0.91
N PHE A 167 34.19 11.74 1.39
CA PHE A 167 33.71 10.85 2.46
C PHE A 167 33.64 9.39 1.97
N GLU A 168 32.91 9.15 0.89
CA GLU A 168 32.75 7.82 0.28
C GLU A 168 34.07 7.30 -0.28
N ASP A 169 34.85 8.13 -0.97
CA ASP A 169 36.23 7.81 -1.43
C ASP A 169 37.14 7.41 -0.27
N GLY A 170 36.96 8.03 0.88
CA GLY A 170 37.73 7.75 2.08
C GLY A 170 37.46 6.39 2.68
N ILE A 171 36.27 5.82 2.44
CA ILE A 171 35.84 4.50 2.94
C ILE A 171 36.31 3.38 1.99
N ILE A 172 36.42 3.65 0.69
CA ILE A 172 36.92 2.66 -0.27
C ILE A 172 38.27 2.11 0.20
N GLY A 173 38.40 0.77 0.23
CA GLY A 173 39.59 0.06 0.66
C GLY A 173 39.69 -0.22 2.16
N MET A 174 38.74 0.28 2.98
CA MET A 174 38.61 -0.14 4.39
C MET A 174 38.10 -1.59 4.46
N GLN A 175 38.48 -2.30 5.51
CA GLN A 175 37.97 -3.64 5.79
C GLN A 175 36.81 -3.58 6.81
N VAL A 176 35.95 -4.58 6.81
CA VAL A 176 34.94 -4.75 7.86
C VAL A 176 35.64 -4.77 9.23
N GLY A 177 35.17 -3.93 10.15
CA GLY A 177 35.73 -3.73 11.48
C GLY A 177 36.79 -2.64 11.57
N ASP A 178 37.25 -2.05 10.43
CA ASP A 178 38.19 -0.93 10.45
C ASP A 178 37.51 0.35 10.91
N THR A 179 38.27 1.14 11.66
CA THR A 179 37.89 2.51 12.04
C THR A 179 38.94 3.48 11.47
N LYS A 180 38.50 4.57 10.83
CA LYS A 180 39.38 5.55 10.21
C LYS A 180 38.87 6.97 10.40
N ASP A 181 39.82 7.91 10.60
CA ASP A 181 39.51 9.34 10.57
C ASP A 181 39.65 9.87 9.15
N LEU A 182 38.58 10.53 8.66
CA LEU A 182 38.54 11.21 7.36
C LEU A 182 38.60 12.72 7.60
N GLU A 183 39.70 13.35 7.14
CA GLU A 183 39.84 14.80 7.19
C GLU A 183 39.22 15.41 5.92
N LEU A 184 38.07 16.07 6.06
CA LEU A 184 37.25 16.54 4.98
C LEU A 184 36.94 18.06 5.15
N LYS A 185 36.34 18.65 4.11
CA LYS A 185 35.90 20.04 4.15
C LYS A 185 34.48 20.14 3.60
N PHE A 186 33.59 20.83 4.33
CA PHE A 186 32.26 21.15 3.82
C PHE A 186 32.33 22.09 2.61
N PRO A 187 31.50 21.90 1.58
CA PRO A 187 31.37 22.82 0.46
C PRO A 187 31.07 24.24 0.94
N GLU A 188 31.54 25.26 0.17
CA GLU A 188 31.32 26.69 0.52
C GLU A 188 29.81 27.07 0.43
N ASP A 189 29.04 26.34 -0.35
CA ASP A 189 27.61 26.50 -0.57
C ASP A 189 26.76 25.46 0.20
N TYR A 190 27.33 24.82 1.21
CA TYR A 190 26.62 23.84 2.03
C TYR A 190 25.40 24.49 2.68
N HIS A 191 24.26 23.75 2.72
CA HIS A 191 22.97 24.25 3.19
C HIS A 191 22.99 24.82 4.63
N SER A 192 23.85 24.28 5.52
CA SER A 192 24.08 24.84 6.84
C SER A 192 25.20 25.90 6.80
N THR A 193 24.84 27.15 7.03
CA THR A 193 25.80 28.28 7.08
C THR A 193 26.84 28.14 8.18
N ASP A 194 26.53 27.36 9.22
CA ASP A 194 27.43 27.12 10.35
C ASP A 194 28.49 26.06 10.03
N LEU A 195 28.28 25.26 8.98
CA LEU A 195 29.18 24.20 8.51
C LEU A 195 29.92 24.60 7.22
N ALA A 196 29.31 25.43 6.36
CA ALA A 196 29.83 25.80 5.05
C ALA A 196 31.31 26.25 5.11
N GLY A 197 32.14 25.63 4.27
CA GLY A 197 33.55 25.89 4.15
C GLY A 197 34.42 25.52 5.33
N LYS A 198 33.91 24.84 6.36
CA LYS A 198 34.66 24.39 7.53
C LYS A 198 35.35 23.06 7.32
N ASP A 199 36.51 22.89 7.92
CA ASP A 199 37.21 21.63 7.99
C ASP A 199 36.53 20.74 9.06
N VAL A 200 36.33 19.45 8.75
CA VAL A 200 35.68 18.46 9.61
C VAL A 200 36.47 17.15 9.64
N VAL A 201 36.45 16.48 10.74
CA VAL A 201 37.00 15.13 10.85
C VAL A 201 35.84 14.16 11.17
N PHE A 202 35.62 13.18 10.28
CA PHE A 202 34.71 12.09 10.51
C PHE A 202 35.49 10.84 10.93
N THR A 203 35.21 10.33 12.12
CA THR A 203 35.65 8.99 12.52
C THR A 203 34.61 8.00 12.02
N VAL A 204 34.96 7.11 11.08
CA VAL A 204 34.07 6.16 10.45
C VAL A 204 34.49 4.74 10.78
N THR A 205 33.55 3.88 11.16
CA THR A 205 33.74 2.45 11.38
C THR A 205 32.86 1.67 10.40
N VAL A 206 33.43 0.69 9.69
CA VAL A 206 32.72 -0.21 8.77
C VAL A 206 32.24 -1.42 9.55
N ASN A 207 30.92 -1.61 9.64
CA ASN A 207 30.28 -2.71 10.36
C ASN A 207 30.05 -3.94 9.47
N SER A 208 29.57 -3.73 8.24
CA SER A 208 29.35 -4.79 7.24
C SER A 208 29.34 -4.18 5.84
N ILE A 209 29.46 -5.04 4.83
CA ILE A 209 29.39 -4.69 3.42
C ILE A 209 28.26 -5.49 2.79
N SER A 210 27.35 -4.83 2.08
CA SER A 210 26.36 -5.48 1.23
C SER A 210 26.77 -5.24 -0.22
N ARG A 211 27.02 -6.32 -0.95
CA ARG A 211 27.50 -6.28 -2.33
C ARG A 211 26.58 -7.05 -3.27
N VAL A 212 26.30 -6.47 -4.42
CA VAL A 212 25.68 -7.17 -5.55
C VAL A 212 26.79 -7.84 -6.36
N PRO A 213 26.86 -9.18 -6.39
CA PRO A 213 27.85 -9.87 -7.18
C PRO A 213 27.56 -9.75 -8.68
N GLU A 214 28.60 -9.87 -9.52
CA GLU A 214 28.37 -10.05 -10.95
C GLU A 214 27.57 -11.33 -11.20
N LEU A 215 26.51 -11.23 -12.01
CA LEU A 215 25.65 -12.37 -12.31
C LEU A 215 26.40 -13.42 -13.13
N THR A 216 26.79 -14.49 -12.49
CA THR A 216 27.46 -15.68 -13.09
C THR A 216 26.57 -16.91 -12.92
N ASP A 217 26.88 -18.00 -13.63
CA ASP A 217 26.14 -19.26 -13.44
C ASP A 217 26.22 -19.77 -11.99
N GLU A 218 27.33 -19.49 -11.28
CA GLU A 218 27.49 -19.86 -9.87
C GLU A 218 26.58 -19.03 -8.95
N VAL A 219 26.41 -17.74 -9.25
CA VAL A 219 25.50 -16.86 -8.51
C VAL A 219 24.06 -17.27 -8.78
N ALA A 220 23.68 -17.50 -10.03
CA ALA A 220 22.35 -17.96 -10.40
C ALA A 220 22.00 -19.31 -9.74
N ASP A 221 22.94 -20.28 -9.76
CA ASP A 221 22.78 -21.60 -9.11
C ASP A 221 22.64 -21.48 -7.58
N SER A 222 23.23 -20.46 -6.97
CA SER A 222 23.10 -20.21 -5.53
C SER A 222 21.72 -19.69 -5.13
N VAL A 223 21.01 -19.02 -6.03
CA VAL A 223 19.63 -18.54 -5.81
C VAL A 223 18.62 -19.62 -6.20
N VAL A 224 18.81 -20.24 -7.38
CA VAL A 224 17.96 -21.31 -7.89
C VAL A 224 18.82 -22.47 -8.42
N GLU A 225 18.78 -23.59 -7.74
CA GLU A 225 19.59 -24.78 -8.04
C GLU A 225 19.45 -25.21 -9.51
N GLY A 226 20.57 -25.30 -10.20
CA GLY A 226 20.66 -25.74 -11.60
C GLY A 226 20.43 -24.67 -12.66
N MET A 227 20.23 -23.40 -12.26
CA MET A 227 20.07 -22.29 -13.21
C MET A 227 21.43 -21.72 -13.68
N THR A 228 21.46 -21.34 -14.96
CA THR A 228 22.54 -20.49 -15.50
C THR A 228 22.16 -19.03 -15.37
N ALA A 229 23.15 -18.13 -15.46
CA ALA A 229 22.92 -16.68 -15.44
C ALA A 229 21.87 -16.22 -16.48
N GLU A 230 21.96 -16.74 -17.72
CA GLU A 230 21.02 -16.43 -18.80
C GLU A 230 19.59 -16.92 -18.47
N ALA A 231 19.46 -18.16 -17.97
CA ALA A 231 18.15 -18.73 -17.63
C ALA A 231 17.52 -18.02 -16.43
N TYR A 232 18.32 -17.62 -15.45
CA TYR A 232 17.86 -16.87 -14.28
C TYR A 232 17.38 -15.46 -14.68
N GLN A 233 18.15 -14.74 -15.49
CA GLN A 233 17.74 -13.44 -16.00
C GLN A 233 16.44 -13.51 -16.80
N GLU A 234 16.27 -14.56 -17.62
CA GLU A 234 15.04 -14.75 -18.39
C GLU A 234 13.86 -15.11 -17.48
N SER A 235 14.05 -15.92 -16.42
CA SER A 235 12.98 -16.22 -15.46
C SER A 235 12.54 -14.96 -14.71
N VAL A 236 13.48 -14.13 -14.23
CA VAL A 236 13.15 -12.86 -13.56
C VAL A 236 12.37 -11.92 -14.49
N ARG A 237 12.77 -11.84 -15.77
CA ARG A 237 12.03 -11.07 -16.78
C ARG A 237 10.60 -11.58 -16.93
N GLN A 238 10.43 -12.90 -17.07
CA GLN A 238 9.12 -13.51 -17.21
C GLN A 238 8.24 -13.25 -15.98
N ASP A 239 8.81 -13.37 -14.79
CA ASP A 239 8.08 -13.11 -13.54
C ASP A 239 7.63 -11.66 -13.45
N LEU A 240 8.49 -10.69 -13.81
CA LEU A 240 8.13 -9.28 -13.87
C LEU A 240 7.07 -8.98 -14.93
N GLU A 241 7.15 -9.60 -16.12
CA GLU A 241 6.14 -9.48 -17.15
C GLU A 241 4.79 -10.05 -16.72
N ASP A 242 4.79 -11.17 -16.01
CA ASP A 242 3.56 -11.81 -15.54
C ASP A 242 2.95 -11.00 -14.39
N GLN A 243 3.75 -10.42 -13.48
CA GLN A 243 3.28 -9.47 -12.47
C GLN A 243 2.69 -8.19 -13.11
N ALA A 244 3.37 -7.63 -14.11
CA ALA A 244 2.88 -6.44 -14.80
C ALA A 244 1.57 -6.70 -15.56
N LYS A 245 1.40 -7.88 -16.16
CA LYS A 245 0.13 -8.29 -16.81
C LYS A 245 -1.01 -8.45 -15.79
N GLU A 246 -0.72 -9.02 -14.62
CA GLU A 246 -1.71 -9.15 -13.55
C GLU A 246 -2.11 -7.77 -13.01
N SER A 247 -1.16 -6.87 -12.80
CA SER A 247 -1.44 -5.49 -12.41
C SER A 247 -2.27 -4.76 -13.47
N GLN A 248 -1.94 -4.89 -14.76
CA GLN A 248 -2.72 -4.32 -15.85
C GLN A 248 -4.14 -4.88 -15.89
N LYS A 249 -4.29 -6.21 -15.63
CA LYS A 249 -5.62 -6.84 -15.57
C LYS A 249 -6.42 -6.27 -14.40
N THR A 250 -5.83 -6.15 -13.22
CA THR A 250 -6.47 -5.56 -12.04
C THR A 250 -6.91 -4.12 -12.32
N GLU A 251 -6.05 -3.31 -12.93
CA GLU A 251 -6.41 -1.93 -13.36
C GLU A 251 -7.60 -1.93 -14.31
N ALA A 252 -7.60 -2.82 -15.32
CA ALA A 252 -8.72 -2.94 -16.25
C ALA A 252 -10.01 -3.35 -15.54
N GLU A 253 -9.95 -4.30 -14.62
CA GLU A 253 -11.09 -4.77 -13.83
C GLU A 253 -11.66 -3.65 -12.95
N GLN A 254 -10.83 -2.86 -12.29
CA GLN A 254 -11.25 -1.70 -11.50
C GLN A 254 -11.95 -0.64 -12.37
N LYS A 255 -11.36 -0.28 -13.52
CA LYS A 255 -11.98 0.67 -14.48
C LYS A 255 -13.31 0.14 -15.04
N LEU A 256 -13.39 -1.16 -15.30
CA LEU A 256 -14.63 -1.80 -15.74
C LEU A 256 -15.69 -1.75 -14.65
N LEU A 257 -15.33 -2.09 -13.43
CA LEU A 257 -16.22 -2.05 -12.27
C LEU A 257 -16.75 -0.64 -12.07
N GLN A 258 -15.87 0.36 -12.06
CA GLN A 258 -16.25 1.77 -11.98
C GLN A 258 -17.25 2.17 -13.07
N ALA A 259 -16.96 1.86 -14.33
CA ALA A 259 -17.86 2.17 -15.44
C ALA A 259 -19.22 1.46 -15.33
N VAL A 260 -19.24 0.27 -14.76
CA VAL A 260 -20.47 -0.52 -14.58
C VAL A 260 -21.36 0.07 -13.49
N TYR A 261 -20.82 0.41 -12.33
CA TYR A 261 -21.65 0.99 -11.25
C TYR A 261 -22.05 2.44 -11.54
N GLU A 262 -21.23 3.23 -12.25
CA GLU A 262 -21.62 4.56 -12.72
C GLU A 262 -22.82 4.52 -13.70
N ASN A 263 -22.94 3.45 -14.47
CA ASN A 263 -24.06 3.22 -15.39
C ASN A 263 -25.29 2.60 -14.68
N ALA A 264 -25.14 2.07 -13.46
CA ALA A 264 -26.22 1.48 -12.71
C ALA A 264 -27.09 2.54 -12.02
N THR A 265 -28.31 2.16 -11.68
CA THR A 265 -29.18 2.96 -10.83
C THR A 265 -29.45 2.20 -9.54
N ILE A 266 -29.14 2.83 -8.42
CA ILE A 266 -29.30 2.27 -7.09
C ILE A 266 -30.62 2.77 -6.52
N ASP A 267 -31.53 1.82 -6.23
CA ASP A 267 -32.88 2.12 -5.71
C ASP A 267 -32.96 2.00 -4.18
N GLY A 268 -31.86 1.61 -3.51
CA GLY A 268 -31.73 1.47 -2.06
C GLY A 268 -30.70 0.42 -1.68
N TYR A 269 -30.63 0.10 -0.40
CA TYR A 269 -29.64 -0.81 0.16
C TYR A 269 -30.33 -1.88 1.03
N PRO A 270 -29.82 -3.14 1.05
CA PRO A 270 -30.22 -4.13 2.05
C PRO A 270 -29.72 -3.67 3.43
N GLU A 271 -30.65 -3.31 4.32
CA GLU A 271 -30.39 -2.59 5.57
C GLU A 271 -29.35 -3.30 6.46
N GLU A 272 -29.47 -4.60 6.66
CA GLU A 272 -28.57 -5.35 7.54
C GLU A 272 -27.14 -5.43 6.96
N ASN A 273 -27.01 -5.56 5.64
CA ASN A 273 -25.70 -5.58 4.97
C ASN A 273 -25.05 -4.19 5.01
N LEU A 274 -25.83 -3.11 4.82
CA LEU A 274 -25.31 -1.74 4.95
C LEU A 274 -24.79 -1.47 6.37
N GLN A 275 -25.56 -1.85 7.40
CA GLN A 275 -25.12 -1.69 8.79
C GLN A 275 -23.85 -2.49 9.10
N TYR A 276 -23.73 -3.69 8.55
CA TYR A 276 -22.51 -4.48 8.65
C TYR A 276 -21.32 -3.80 7.97
N THR A 277 -21.50 -3.27 6.75
CA THR A 277 -20.43 -2.58 6.01
C THR A 277 -19.97 -1.32 6.72
N ILE A 278 -20.91 -0.54 7.30
CA ILE A 278 -20.60 0.63 8.16
C ILE A 278 -19.75 0.18 9.37
N LYS A 279 -20.17 -0.90 10.04
CA LYS A 279 -19.43 -1.41 11.19
C LYS A 279 -18.02 -1.84 10.79
N ARG A 280 -17.88 -2.63 9.73
CA ARG A 280 -16.57 -3.08 9.23
C ARG A 280 -15.63 -1.90 8.93
N ALA A 281 -16.15 -0.86 8.27
CA ALA A 281 -15.38 0.35 8.00
C ALA A 281 -15.00 1.09 9.30
N THR A 282 -15.89 1.10 10.31
CA THR A 282 -15.60 1.67 11.63
C THR A 282 -14.53 0.87 12.37
N ASP A 283 -14.66 -0.45 12.38
CA ASP A 283 -13.72 -1.38 13.03
C ASP A 283 -12.28 -1.22 12.47
N TYR A 284 -12.15 -0.95 11.16
CA TYR A 284 -10.87 -0.62 10.55
C TYR A 284 -10.22 0.62 11.18
N TYR A 285 -10.98 1.70 11.37
CA TYR A 285 -10.46 2.91 12.02
C TYR A 285 -10.17 2.71 13.52
N GLU A 286 -10.93 1.84 14.19
CA GLU A 286 -10.63 1.43 15.57
C GLU A 286 -9.31 0.67 15.65
N TRP A 287 -9.10 -0.27 14.73
CA TRP A 287 -7.84 -1.00 14.61
C TRP A 287 -6.68 -0.05 14.31
N LEU A 288 -6.83 0.86 13.34
CA LEU A 288 -5.82 1.87 13.00
C LEU A 288 -5.46 2.74 14.21
N ALA A 289 -6.45 3.21 14.97
CA ALA A 289 -6.22 3.96 16.19
C ALA A 289 -5.45 3.14 17.23
N SER A 290 -5.77 1.85 17.36
CA SER A 290 -5.11 0.93 18.29
C SER A 290 -3.61 0.76 17.99
N MET A 291 -3.19 0.78 16.72
CA MET A 291 -1.79 0.73 16.31
C MET A 291 -0.98 1.94 16.84
N TYR A 292 -1.65 3.08 17.02
CA TYR A 292 -1.07 4.28 17.65
C TYR A 292 -1.27 4.30 19.17
N GLY A 293 -1.81 3.21 19.77
CA GLY A 293 -2.05 3.10 21.20
C GLY A 293 -3.14 4.00 21.74
N MET A 294 -4.13 4.37 20.91
CA MET A 294 -5.23 5.27 21.28
C MET A 294 -6.59 4.67 20.92
N SER A 295 -7.65 5.23 21.51
CA SER A 295 -9.03 4.90 21.14
C SER A 295 -9.41 5.61 19.84
N LEU A 296 -10.44 5.13 19.13
CA LEU A 296 -11.01 5.85 17.98
C LEU A 296 -11.37 7.30 18.33
N ASP A 297 -11.99 7.52 19.49
CA ASP A 297 -12.36 8.84 20.00
C ASP A 297 -11.15 9.81 20.13
N ASP A 298 -10.01 9.30 20.59
CA ASP A 298 -8.78 10.08 20.72
C ASP A 298 -8.07 10.26 19.36
N TYR A 299 -8.15 9.25 18.50
CA TYR A 299 -7.68 9.31 17.12
C TYR A 299 -8.42 10.41 16.35
N LEU A 300 -9.75 10.39 16.33
CA LEU A 300 -10.58 11.40 15.67
C LEU A 300 -10.32 12.82 16.21
N LYS A 301 -10.16 12.98 17.53
CA LYS A 301 -9.81 14.28 18.14
C LYS A 301 -8.48 14.84 17.65
N ASN A 302 -7.49 13.99 17.37
CA ASN A 302 -6.20 14.43 16.83
C ASN A 302 -6.33 15.04 15.43
N TYR A 303 -7.33 14.58 14.64
CA TYR A 303 -7.68 15.13 13.34
C TYR A 303 -8.74 16.23 13.41
N GLY A 304 -9.17 16.61 14.63
CA GLY A 304 -10.18 17.66 14.85
C GLY A 304 -11.59 17.26 14.44
N MET A 305 -11.86 15.94 14.36
CA MET A 305 -13.13 15.35 13.94
C MET A 305 -13.93 14.87 15.16
N THR A 306 -15.24 15.02 15.12
CA THR A 306 -16.16 14.45 16.11
C THR A 306 -16.68 13.09 15.64
N GLN A 307 -17.20 12.26 16.56
CA GLN A 307 -17.83 10.98 16.20
C GLN A 307 -19.02 11.16 15.24
N ASP A 308 -19.80 12.24 15.38
CA ASP A 308 -20.94 12.51 14.49
C ASP A 308 -20.44 12.83 13.06
N GLU A 309 -19.39 13.64 12.92
CA GLU A 309 -18.77 13.95 11.63
C GLU A 309 -18.12 12.70 11.00
N PHE A 310 -17.51 11.84 11.80
CA PHE A 310 -16.99 10.56 11.34
C PHE A 310 -18.11 9.67 10.81
N ASN A 311 -19.20 9.50 11.57
CA ASN A 311 -20.35 8.69 11.15
C ASN A 311 -21.00 9.22 9.85
N GLU A 312 -21.01 10.54 9.64
CA GLU A 312 -21.49 11.16 8.39
C GLU A 312 -20.54 10.87 7.21
N GLN A 313 -19.24 10.70 7.45
CA GLN A 313 -18.23 10.42 6.41
C GLN A 313 -18.11 8.93 6.08
N ILE A 314 -18.23 8.05 7.09
CA ILE A 314 -18.08 6.61 6.90
C ILE A 314 -19.27 5.98 6.15
N GLN A 315 -20.46 6.55 6.29
CA GLN A 315 -21.65 6.01 5.64
C GLN A 315 -21.56 6.02 4.10
N PRO A 316 -21.17 7.11 3.41
CA PRO A 316 -20.98 7.08 1.96
C PRO A 316 -19.94 6.05 1.50
N VAL A 317 -18.85 5.87 2.25
CA VAL A 317 -17.82 4.86 1.95
C VAL A 317 -18.41 3.44 2.01
N ALA A 318 -19.20 3.16 3.05
CA ALA A 318 -19.87 1.88 3.18
C ALA A 318 -20.97 1.66 2.10
N GLU A 319 -21.67 2.73 1.72
CA GLU A 319 -22.66 2.68 0.65
C GLU A 319 -21.98 2.38 -0.70
N GLU A 320 -20.83 2.97 -1.00
CA GLU A 320 -20.06 2.74 -2.22
C GLU A 320 -19.57 1.31 -2.30
N ALA A 321 -18.93 0.78 -1.24
CA ALA A 321 -18.50 -0.62 -1.17
C ALA A 321 -19.68 -1.60 -1.37
N LEU A 322 -20.85 -1.29 -0.82
CA LEU A 322 -22.03 -2.13 -1.00
C LEU A 322 -22.62 -2.00 -2.40
N VAL A 323 -22.52 -0.83 -3.06
CA VAL A 323 -22.93 -0.64 -4.46
C VAL A 323 -22.13 -1.54 -5.39
N GLU A 324 -20.82 -1.65 -5.18
CA GLU A 324 -19.96 -2.53 -5.97
C GLU A 324 -20.41 -3.99 -5.84
N GLU A 325 -20.54 -4.49 -4.61
CA GLU A 325 -21.04 -5.85 -4.36
C GLU A 325 -22.41 -6.09 -5.00
N MET A 326 -23.39 -5.23 -4.75
CA MET A 326 -24.75 -5.36 -5.28
C MET A 326 -24.76 -5.36 -6.81
N THR A 327 -23.95 -4.52 -7.45
CA THR A 327 -23.89 -4.43 -8.91
C THR A 327 -23.33 -5.72 -9.52
N LEU A 328 -22.27 -6.27 -8.96
CA LEU A 328 -21.70 -7.56 -9.39
C LEU A 328 -22.70 -8.71 -9.19
N LEU A 329 -23.38 -8.77 -8.04
CA LEU A 329 -24.40 -9.78 -7.78
C LEU A 329 -25.61 -9.68 -8.70
N ALA A 330 -26.01 -8.44 -9.07
CA ALA A 330 -27.07 -8.23 -10.06
C ALA A 330 -26.67 -8.73 -11.45
N ILE A 331 -25.40 -8.50 -11.88
CA ILE A 331 -24.87 -9.04 -13.12
C ILE A 331 -24.82 -10.56 -13.07
N ALA A 332 -24.36 -11.17 -11.95
CA ALA A 332 -24.36 -12.60 -11.78
C ALA A 332 -25.75 -13.20 -12.00
N THR A 333 -26.78 -12.57 -11.44
CA THR A 333 -28.18 -12.97 -11.59
C THR A 333 -28.64 -12.88 -13.05
N GLU A 334 -28.38 -11.77 -13.74
CA GLU A 334 -28.79 -11.54 -15.14
C GLU A 334 -28.09 -12.50 -16.09
N GLU A 335 -26.81 -12.81 -15.86
CA GLU A 335 -26.00 -13.69 -16.71
C GLU A 335 -26.07 -15.17 -16.31
N ASN A 336 -26.76 -15.50 -15.23
CA ASN A 336 -26.81 -16.83 -14.64
C ASN A 336 -25.41 -17.38 -14.31
N ILE A 337 -24.54 -16.54 -13.74
CA ILE A 337 -23.23 -16.94 -13.25
C ILE A 337 -23.43 -17.48 -11.84
N GLU A 338 -22.96 -18.69 -11.59
CA GLU A 338 -23.07 -19.38 -10.32
C GLU A 338 -21.71 -19.97 -9.93
N VAL A 339 -21.47 -20.14 -8.63
CA VAL A 339 -20.33 -20.86 -8.08
C VAL A 339 -20.76 -22.28 -7.75
N SER A 340 -20.22 -23.26 -8.47
CA SER A 340 -20.46 -24.68 -8.19
C SER A 340 -19.77 -25.13 -6.89
N ASP A 341 -20.16 -26.25 -6.33
CA ASP A 341 -19.53 -26.81 -5.12
C ASP A 341 -18.04 -27.13 -5.34
N GLU A 342 -17.65 -27.57 -6.55
CA GLU A 342 -16.25 -27.81 -6.90
C GLU A 342 -15.44 -26.52 -6.94
N GLU A 343 -15.99 -25.45 -7.51
CA GLU A 343 -15.34 -24.11 -7.52
C GLU A 343 -15.26 -23.52 -6.12
N TYR A 344 -16.30 -23.75 -5.29
CA TYR A 344 -16.30 -23.31 -3.91
C TYR A 344 -15.19 -23.99 -3.10
N GLU A 345 -15.09 -25.33 -3.14
CA GLU A 345 -14.04 -26.06 -2.44
C GLU A 345 -12.63 -25.63 -2.88
N ALA A 346 -12.43 -25.39 -4.19
CA ALA A 346 -11.16 -24.91 -4.73
C ALA A 346 -10.84 -23.47 -4.30
N GLY A 347 -11.84 -22.59 -4.33
CA GLY A 347 -11.71 -21.19 -3.91
C GLY A 347 -11.45 -21.05 -2.41
N LEU A 348 -12.19 -21.80 -1.59
CA LEU A 348 -11.98 -21.84 -0.15
C LEU A 348 -10.55 -22.30 0.21
N ALA A 349 -10.03 -23.33 -0.47
CA ALA A 349 -8.65 -23.79 -0.27
C ALA A 349 -7.64 -22.72 -0.67
N ARG A 350 -7.84 -22.03 -1.80
CA ARG A 350 -6.99 -20.95 -2.29
C ARG A 350 -6.96 -19.76 -1.33
N TYR A 351 -8.12 -19.33 -0.83
CA TYR A 351 -8.20 -18.25 0.15
C TYR A 351 -7.51 -18.60 1.47
N ALA A 352 -7.71 -19.85 1.95
CA ALA A 352 -7.05 -20.32 3.16
C ALA A 352 -5.52 -20.35 3.00
N GLU A 353 -5.02 -20.84 1.86
CA GLU A 353 -3.59 -20.86 1.54
C GLU A 353 -3.01 -19.44 1.49
N ALA A 354 -3.73 -18.49 0.86
CA ALA A 354 -3.31 -17.09 0.79
C ALA A 354 -3.19 -16.44 2.17
N GLN A 355 -4.03 -16.85 3.13
CA GLN A 355 -3.96 -16.38 4.52
C GLN A 355 -3.04 -17.23 5.42
N GLY A 356 -2.28 -18.16 4.85
CA GLY A 356 -1.38 -19.03 5.61
C GLY A 356 -2.09 -20.03 6.52
N MET A 357 -3.35 -20.37 6.24
CA MET A 357 -4.16 -21.32 6.99
C MET A 357 -4.00 -22.72 6.41
N ASP A 358 -3.57 -23.68 7.24
CA ASP A 358 -3.46 -25.10 6.85
C ASP A 358 -4.84 -25.80 6.71
N ASP A 359 -5.88 -25.26 7.33
CA ASP A 359 -7.21 -25.86 7.40
C ASP A 359 -8.27 -24.88 6.88
N PRO A 360 -8.75 -25.08 5.62
CA PRO A 360 -9.76 -24.21 5.02
C PRO A 360 -11.08 -24.12 5.80
N SER A 361 -11.41 -25.12 6.62
CA SER A 361 -12.66 -25.09 7.41
C SER A 361 -12.68 -23.96 8.44
N LYS A 362 -11.52 -23.48 8.88
CA LYS A 362 -11.45 -22.34 9.80
C LYS A 362 -11.86 -21.03 9.12
N LEU A 363 -11.53 -20.87 7.84
CA LEU A 363 -11.97 -19.72 7.06
C LEU A 363 -13.49 -19.74 6.89
N GLU A 364 -14.07 -20.92 6.60
CA GLU A 364 -15.51 -21.08 6.49
C GLU A 364 -16.23 -20.86 7.84
N GLU A 365 -15.64 -21.30 8.96
CA GLU A 365 -16.17 -21.02 10.31
C GLU A 365 -16.15 -19.53 10.64
N ALA A 366 -15.14 -18.79 10.18
CA ALA A 366 -14.98 -17.34 10.46
C ALA A 366 -15.93 -16.49 9.60
N TYR A 367 -16.04 -16.78 8.30
CA TYR A 367 -16.75 -15.91 7.35
C TYR A 367 -18.10 -16.49 6.89
N GLY A 368 -18.30 -17.78 6.99
CA GLY A 368 -19.50 -18.47 6.51
C GLY A 368 -19.49 -18.77 5.00
N GLU A 369 -20.19 -19.84 4.63
CA GLU A 369 -20.27 -20.31 3.24
C GLU A 369 -20.82 -19.24 2.28
N ASN A 370 -21.84 -18.49 2.69
CA ASN A 370 -22.49 -17.50 1.83
C ASN A 370 -21.55 -16.36 1.47
N TYR A 371 -20.79 -15.84 2.42
CA TYR A 371 -19.83 -14.76 2.18
C TYR A 371 -18.73 -15.19 1.21
N ILE A 372 -18.14 -16.37 1.44
CA ILE A 372 -17.10 -16.92 0.58
C ILE A 372 -17.63 -17.21 -0.83
N ARG A 373 -18.84 -17.74 -0.95
CA ARG A 373 -19.48 -17.94 -2.27
C ARG A 373 -19.72 -16.61 -3.00
N ASN A 374 -20.14 -15.57 -2.28
CA ASN A 374 -20.33 -14.25 -2.86
C ASN A 374 -19.00 -13.66 -3.35
N SER A 375 -17.93 -13.77 -2.59
CA SER A 375 -16.60 -13.31 -3.01
C SER A 375 -16.12 -14.03 -4.27
N LEU A 376 -16.26 -15.35 -4.33
CA LEU A 376 -15.94 -16.13 -5.53
C LEU A 376 -16.86 -15.80 -6.71
N LEU A 377 -18.12 -15.47 -6.46
CA LEU A 377 -19.07 -15.06 -7.48
C LEU A 377 -18.68 -13.69 -8.06
N GLN A 378 -18.26 -12.75 -7.22
CA GLN A 378 -17.76 -11.44 -7.65
C GLN A 378 -16.52 -11.58 -8.54
N GLU A 379 -15.53 -12.40 -8.15
CA GLU A 379 -14.38 -12.71 -9.00
C GLU A 379 -14.78 -13.27 -10.37
N LYS A 380 -15.75 -14.16 -10.41
CA LYS A 380 -16.28 -14.71 -11.68
C LYS A 380 -16.94 -13.65 -12.54
N VAL A 381 -17.64 -12.70 -11.94
CA VAL A 381 -18.29 -11.60 -12.66
C VAL A 381 -17.26 -10.63 -13.17
N LEU A 382 -16.23 -10.27 -12.38
CA LEU A 382 -15.12 -9.42 -12.84
C LEU A 382 -14.40 -10.05 -14.04
N ASN A 383 -14.06 -11.32 -13.96
CA ASN A 383 -13.49 -12.05 -15.10
C ASN A 383 -14.44 -12.03 -16.34
N PHE A 384 -15.74 -12.23 -16.12
CA PHE A 384 -16.74 -12.13 -17.20
C PHE A 384 -16.76 -10.73 -17.82
N LEU A 385 -16.73 -9.66 -17.03
CA LEU A 385 -16.67 -8.28 -17.51
C LEU A 385 -15.40 -8.05 -18.33
N TYR A 386 -14.26 -8.48 -17.83
CA TYR A 386 -12.96 -8.37 -18.50
C TYR A 386 -12.96 -9.11 -19.86
N GLU A 387 -13.45 -10.36 -19.91
CA GLU A 387 -13.53 -11.15 -21.14
C GLU A 387 -14.48 -10.55 -22.21
N ASN A 388 -15.47 -9.76 -21.78
CA ASN A 388 -16.45 -9.12 -22.65
C ASN A 388 -16.13 -7.64 -22.93
N ALA A 389 -15.02 -7.12 -22.43
CA ALA A 389 -14.57 -5.75 -22.63
C ALA A 389 -13.60 -5.62 -23.81
N THR A 390 -13.34 -4.39 -24.21
CA THR A 390 -12.23 -4.02 -25.09
C THR A 390 -11.18 -3.31 -24.24
N ILE A 391 -10.01 -3.92 -24.11
CA ILE A 391 -8.88 -3.34 -23.39
C ILE A 391 -7.97 -2.65 -24.40
N GLU A 392 -7.81 -1.34 -24.29
CA GLU A 392 -6.95 -0.54 -25.18
C GLU A 392 -5.72 -0.09 -24.41
N GLU A 393 -4.54 -0.51 -24.86
CA GLU A 393 -3.27 -0.04 -24.30
C GLU A 393 -2.95 1.36 -24.85
N VAL A 394 -2.90 2.34 -23.96
CA VAL A 394 -2.62 3.74 -24.31
C VAL A 394 -1.42 4.20 -23.49
N LYS A 395 -0.33 4.60 -24.18
CA LYS A 395 0.75 5.31 -23.47
C LYS A 395 0.25 6.69 -23.10
N GLU A 396 0.31 7.05 -21.82
CA GLU A 396 0.22 8.45 -21.43
C GLU A 396 1.28 9.23 -22.19
N THR A 397 0.85 10.08 -23.10
CA THR A 397 1.75 11.06 -23.71
C THR A 397 2.11 12.02 -22.59
N GLU A 398 3.38 12.01 -22.14
CA GLU A 398 3.91 13.05 -21.25
C GLU A 398 3.40 14.40 -21.77
N ALA A 399 2.53 15.03 -20.99
CA ALA A 399 2.08 16.37 -21.29
C ALA A 399 3.36 17.24 -21.28
N GLU A 400 3.78 17.68 -22.46
CA GLU A 400 4.89 18.60 -22.62
C GLU A 400 4.67 19.76 -21.64
N SER A 401 5.44 19.78 -20.56
CA SER A 401 5.56 20.92 -19.68
C SER A 401 6.32 22.01 -20.45
N ASP A 402 5.63 22.66 -21.39
CA ASP A 402 6.03 23.92 -21.96
C ASP A 402 5.61 25.03 -20.98
N THR A 403 6.54 25.45 -20.13
CA THR A 403 6.88 26.87 -19.87
C THR A 403 7.90 27.00 -18.77
#